data_a58051b3109011f1ef92c6258b41e0c7
#
_entry.id   a58051b3109011f1ef92c6258b41e0c7
#
_cell.length_a   1.000
_cell.length_b   1.000
_cell.length_c   1.000
_cell.angle_alpha   90.00
_cell.angle_beta   90.00
_cell.angle_gamma   90.00
#
_symmetry.space_group_name_H-M   'P 1'
#
loop_
_entity.id
_entity.type
_entity.pdbx_description
1 polymer ?
#
loop_
_entity_poly.entity_id
_entity_poly.type
_entity_poly.pdbx_seq_one_letter_code
_entity_poly.pdbx_strand_id
1 'polypeptide(L)'
;MGEENPYRNKWHRVKEEDGAIIVENWTPNWESHSECCDMIFNFLGDHYDGKVKTNACIIRGGVVKSTVKFNGEYYKSRDQGWRDDKLVWGSDVIYDLKKTDKPIAL
;
A
#
# COMPACT_ATOMS: atom_id res chain seq x y z
N MET A 1 13.35 -21.44 -8.00
CA MET A 1 12.18 -21.04 -7.25
C MET A 1 11.91 -19.58 -7.47
N GLY A 2 10.65 -19.20 -7.55
CA GLY A 2 10.27 -17.82 -7.77
C GLY A 2 10.66 -16.93 -6.60
N GLU A 3 10.69 -15.64 -6.85
CA GLU A 3 10.93 -14.65 -5.81
C GLU A 3 9.87 -14.72 -4.73
N GLU A 4 10.30 -14.56 -3.49
CA GLU A 4 9.39 -14.49 -2.36
C GLU A 4 8.58 -13.19 -2.45
N ASN A 5 7.26 -13.29 -2.38
CA ASN A 5 6.41 -12.12 -2.37
C ASN A 5 6.54 -11.42 -1.01
N PRO A 6 7.05 -10.19 -0.95
CA PRO A 6 7.28 -9.51 0.32
C PRO A 6 6.01 -9.22 1.11
N TYR A 7 4.84 -9.26 0.46
CA TYR A 7 3.55 -9.04 1.13
C TYR A 7 2.86 -10.34 1.55
N ARG A 8 3.35 -11.49 1.07
CA ARG A 8 2.68 -12.78 1.24
C ARG A 8 2.57 -13.23 2.69
N ASN A 9 3.57 -12.93 3.49
CA ASN A 9 3.68 -13.36 4.88
C ASN A 9 3.69 -12.16 5.83
N LYS A 10 2.93 -11.13 5.52
CA LYS A 10 2.81 -9.97 6.37
C LYS A 10 1.44 -9.90 7.02
N TRP A 11 1.42 -9.52 8.26
CA TRP A 11 0.20 -9.25 9.00
C TRP A 11 0.03 -7.73 9.08
N HIS A 12 -1.20 -7.27 9.00
CA HIS A 12 -1.50 -5.85 9.00
C HIS A 12 -2.31 -5.47 10.22
N ARG A 13 -1.84 -4.47 10.92
CA ARG A 13 -2.60 -3.85 12.00
C ARG A 13 -3.03 -2.47 11.55
N VAL A 14 -4.31 -2.18 11.74
CA VAL A 14 -4.86 -0.86 11.41
C VAL A 14 -5.03 -0.09 12.71
N LYS A 15 -4.54 1.14 12.73
CA LYS A 15 -4.73 2.06 13.86
C LYS A 15 -5.06 3.45 13.36
N GLU A 16 -5.62 4.27 14.23
CA GLU A 16 -5.86 5.68 13.97
C GLU A 16 -4.82 6.51 14.71
N GLU A 17 -4.25 7.50 14.02
CA GLU A 17 -3.26 8.39 14.60
C GLU A 17 -3.45 9.79 14.01
N ASP A 18 -3.75 10.77 14.86
CA ASP A 18 -3.97 12.17 14.45
C ASP A 18 -4.97 12.34 13.31
N GLY A 19 -6.03 11.55 13.31
CA GLY A 19 -7.07 11.60 12.28
C GLY A 19 -6.75 10.84 11.00
N ALA A 20 -5.57 10.26 10.90
CA ALA A 20 -5.18 9.42 9.77
C ALA A 20 -5.29 7.94 10.14
N ILE A 21 -5.46 7.10 9.13
CA ILE A 21 -5.44 5.65 9.29
C ILE A 21 -4.07 5.14 8.91
N ILE A 22 -3.43 4.40 9.81
CA ILE A 22 -2.14 3.78 9.57
C ILE A 22 -2.35 2.28 9.39
N VAL A 23 -1.81 1.72 8.31
CA VAL A 23 -1.77 0.28 8.09
C VAL A 23 -0.34 -0.18 8.29
N GLU A 24 -0.12 -0.87 9.40
CA GLU A 24 1.21 -1.33 9.80
C GLU A 24 1.56 -2.67 9.16
N ASN A 25 2.83 -2.85 8.82
CA ASN A 25 3.36 -4.10 8.31
C ASN A 25 4.10 -4.85 9.40
N TRP A 26 3.58 -6.02 9.76
CA TRP A 26 4.14 -6.88 10.80
C TRP A 26 4.54 -8.23 10.21
N THR A 27 5.53 -8.86 10.83
CA THR A 27 5.78 -10.28 10.58
C THR A 27 4.64 -11.11 11.17
N PRO A 28 4.46 -12.37 10.72
CA PRO A 28 3.43 -13.25 11.28
C PRO A 28 3.54 -13.36 12.80
N ASN A 29 2.39 -13.52 13.45
CA ASN A 29 2.27 -13.58 14.91
C ASN A 29 2.70 -12.31 15.63
N TRP A 30 2.72 -11.18 14.92
CA TRP A 30 3.08 -9.86 15.47
C TRP A 30 4.46 -9.84 16.13
N GLU A 31 5.41 -10.61 15.61
CA GLU A 31 6.73 -10.70 16.21
C GLU A 31 7.61 -9.47 16.01
N SER A 32 7.52 -8.85 14.84
CA SER A 32 8.37 -7.72 14.50
C SER A 32 7.63 -6.73 13.63
N HIS A 33 7.84 -5.44 13.89
CA HIS A 33 7.26 -4.33 13.13
C HIS A 33 8.36 -3.47 12.54
N SER A 34 8.20 -3.11 11.27
CA SER A 34 9.06 -2.14 10.61
C SER A 34 8.19 -1.02 10.05
N GLU A 35 8.45 0.21 10.48
CA GLU A 35 7.71 1.37 10.00
C GLU A 35 7.99 1.71 8.53
N CYS A 36 9.06 1.17 7.96
CA CYS A 36 9.52 1.55 6.62
C CYS A 36 8.45 1.41 5.55
N CYS A 37 7.63 0.37 5.64
CA CYS A 37 6.62 0.06 4.62
C CYS A 37 5.19 0.25 5.11
N ASP A 38 5.00 0.90 6.23
CA ASP A 38 3.66 1.24 6.70
C ASP A 38 3.00 2.23 5.74
N MET A 39 1.69 2.12 5.61
CA MET A 39 0.89 3.03 4.80
C MET A 39 0.14 4.00 5.69
N ILE A 40 0.00 5.24 5.23
CA ILE A 40 -0.81 6.25 5.89
C ILE A 40 -1.93 6.70 4.95
N PHE A 41 -3.16 6.71 5.44
CA PHE A 41 -4.34 7.13 4.68
C PHE A 41 -4.97 8.35 5.34
N ASN A 42 -5.10 9.42 4.57
CA ASN A 42 -5.73 10.66 5.02
C ASN A 42 -7.07 10.83 4.33
N PHE A 43 -8.11 11.20 5.08
CA PHE A 43 -9.41 11.49 4.51
C PHE A 43 -9.44 12.93 3.99
N LEU A 44 -9.75 13.09 2.70
CA LEU A 44 -9.76 14.39 2.03
C LEU A 44 -11.18 14.93 1.78
N GLY A 45 -12.16 14.50 2.59
CA GLY A 45 -13.52 14.99 2.51
C GLY A 45 -14.48 14.09 1.73
N ASP A 46 -14.04 13.48 0.65
CA ASP A 46 -14.85 12.58 -0.17
C ASP A 46 -14.16 11.26 -0.51
N HIS A 47 -12.87 11.14 -0.18
CA HIS A 47 -12.10 9.93 -0.43
C HIS A 47 -10.90 9.87 0.51
N TYR A 48 -10.31 8.67 0.61
CA TYR A 48 -9.04 8.46 1.29
C TYR A 48 -7.90 8.49 0.30
N ASP A 49 -6.81 9.17 0.68
CA ASP A 49 -5.58 9.22 -0.09
C ASP A 49 -4.47 8.55 0.74
N GLY A 50 -3.94 7.45 0.23
CA GLY A 50 -2.94 6.65 0.91
C GLY A 50 -1.59 6.69 0.20
N LYS A 51 -0.54 6.59 1.01
CA LYS A 51 0.84 6.53 0.53
C LYS A 51 1.69 5.75 1.52
N VAL A 52 2.88 5.33 1.10
CA VAL A 52 3.87 4.78 2.02
C VAL A 52 4.32 5.89 2.97
N LYS A 53 4.36 5.59 4.25
CA LYS A 53 4.64 6.55 5.31
C LYS A 53 6.05 7.14 5.23
N THR A 54 7.03 6.36 4.76
CA THR A 54 8.44 6.78 4.70
C THR A 54 9.00 6.63 3.29
N ASN A 55 10.21 7.16 3.08
CA ASN A 55 10.96 6.95 1.85
C ASN A 55 11.98 5.81 1.98
N ALA A 56 11.83 4.98 3.01
CA ALA A 56 12.79 3.93 3.33
C ALA A 56 12.28 2.52 3.02
N CYS A 57 11.09 2.39 2.44
CA CYS A 57 10.56 1.09 2.05
C CYS A 57 11.25 0.61 0.78
N ILE A 58 12.09 -0.41 0.89
CA ILE A 58 12.81 -0.96 -0.24
C ILE A 58 12.32 -2.38 -0.50
N ILE A 59 11.81 -2.61 -1.71
CA ILE A 59 11.34 -3.92 -2.16
C ILE A 59 11.93 -4.16 -3.54
N ARG A 60 12.51 -5.34 -3.74
CA ARG A 60 13.10 -5.74 -5.04
C ARG A 60 14.09 -4.72 -5.60
N GLY A 61 14.88 -4.10 -4.71
CA GLY A 61 15.90 -3.14 -5.11
C GLY A 61 15.40 -1.74 -5.42
N GLY A 62 14.11 -1.46 -5.23
CA GLY A 62 13.53 -0.14 -5.48
C GLY A 62 12.91 0.47 -4.24
N VAL A 63 13.02 1.77 -4.10
CA VAL A 63 12.29 2.52 -3.08
C VAL A 63 10.82 2.55 -3.49
N VAL A 64 9.95 2.07 -2.62
CA VAL A 64 8.53 1.94 -2.90
C VAL A 64 7.84 3.29 -2.83
N LYS A 65 7.12 3.63 -3.90
CA LYS A 65 6.18 4.74 -3.93
C LYS A 65 4.82 4.18 -4.32
N SER A 66 3.92 4.17 -3.37
CA SER A 66 2.56 3.68 -3.58
C SER A 66 1.58 4.82 -3.40
N THR A 67 0.63 4.92 -4.31
CA THR A 67 -0.48 5.85 -4.22
C THR A 67 -1.77 5.05 -4.25
N VAL A 68 -2.63 5.27 -3.27
CA VAL A 68 -3.93 4.60 -3.18
C VAL A 68 -4.99 5.65 -2.92
N LYS A 69 -6.04 5.64 -3.73
CA LYS A 69 -7.21 6.50 -3.51
C LYS A 69 -8.45 5.64 -3.54
N PHE A 70 -9.29 5.76 -2.53
CA PHE A 70 -10.53 4.99 -2.49
C PHE A 70 -11.63 5.71 -1.73
N ASN A 71 -12.85 5.33 -2.06
CA ASN A 71 -14.05 5.64 -1.30
C ASN A 71 -15.04 4.48 -1.47
N GLY A 72 -16.32 4.68 -1.15
CA GLY A 72 -17.32 3.61 -1.30
C GLY A 72 -17.62 3.20 -2.73
N GLU A 73 -17.11 3.90 -3.73
CA GLU A 73 -17.43 3.69 -5.14
C GLU A 73 -16.26 3.22 -5.99
N TYR A 74 -15.03 3.58 -5.62
CA TYR A 74 -13.85 3.23 -6.42
C TYR A 74 -12.64 2.94 -5.54
N TYR A 75 -11.68 2.28 -6.16
CA TYR A 75 -10.35 2.04 -5.59
C TYR A 75 -9.33 2.20 -6.71
N LYS A 76 -8.41 3.16 -6.55
CA LYS A 76 -7.35 3.43 -7.52
C LYS A 76 -6.01 3.26 -6.84
N SER A 77 -5.10 2.50 -7.46
CA SER A 77 -3.78 2.30 -6.88
C SER A 77 -2.69 2.27 -7.93
N ARG A 78 -1.51 2.69 -7.52
CA ARG A 78 -0.29 2.60 -8.32
C ARG A 78 0.87 2.30 -7.39
N ASP A 79 1.56 1.21 -7.64
CA ASP A 79 2.74 0.79 -6.89
C ASP A 79 3.95 0.83 -7.79
N GLN A 80 5.01 1.50 -7.34
CA GLN A 80 6.25 1.65 -8.08
C GLN A 80 7.45 1.49 -7.17
N GLY A 81 8.55 0.95 -7.73
CA GLY A 81 9.84 0.93 -7.08
C GLY A 81 10.84 1.74 -7.88
N TRP A 82 11.55 2.65 -7.24
CA TRP A 82 12.48 3.57 -7.85
C TRP A 82 13.90 3.40 -7.31
N ARG A 83 14.88 3.50 -8.18
CA ARG A 83 16.28 3.47 -7.80
C ARG A 83 17.07 4.40 -8.70
N ASP A 84 17.84 5.34 -8.11
CA ASP A 84 18.63 6.32 -8.85
C ASP A 84 17.79 7.06 -9.91
N ASP A 85 16.59 7.51 -9.51
CA ASP A 85 15.62 8.21 -10.35
C ASP A 85 15.10 7.39 -11.55
N LYS A 86 15.28 6.08 -11.51
CA LYS A 86 14.76 5.16 -12.53
C LYS A 86 13.70 4.24 -11.96
N LEU A 87 12.66 4.01 -12.73
CA LEU A 87 11.63 3.04 -12.39
C LEU A 87 12.21 1.63 -12.60
N VAL A 88 12.36 0.85 -11.51
CA VAL A 88 12.91 -0.50 -11.58
C VAL A 88 11.83 -1.58 -11.58
N TRP A 89 10.63 -1.27 -11.06
CA TRP A 89 9.46 -2.14 -11.17
C TRP A 89 8.19 -1.34 -10.93
N GLY A 90 7.06 -1.91 -11.35
CA GLY A 90 5.77 -1.27 -11.23
C GLY A 90 5.30 -0.65 -12.54
N SER A 91 4.23 0.10 -12.48
CA SER A 91 3.57 0.64 -13.65
C SER A 91 3.33 2.14 -13.52
N ASP A 92 3.41 2.85 -14.65
CA ASP A 92 2.97 4.24 -14.73
C ASP A 92 1.44 4.35 -14.81
N VAL A 93 0.77 3.22 -14.99
CA VAL A 93 -0.68 3.18 -15.11
C VAL A 93 -1.32 3.01 -13.73
N ILE A 94 -2.32 3.82 -13.45
CA ILE A 94 -3.12 3.69 -12.24
C ILE A 94 -4.17 2.60 -12.47
N TYR A 95 -4.20 1.61 -11.59
CA TYR A 95 -5.26 0.61 -11.60
C TYR A 95 -6.53 1.22 -11.03
N ASP A 96 -7.62 1.15 -11.79
CA ASP A 96 -8.92 1.72 -11.42
C ASP A 96 -9.93 0.58 -11.27
N LEU A 97 -10.29 0.27 -10.03
CA LEU A 97 -11.25 -0.76 -9.71
C LEU A 97 -12.53 -0.10 -9.22
N LYS A 98 -13.60 -0.25 -9.96
CA LYS A 98 -14.90 0.28 -9.57
C LYS A 98 -15.70 -0.74 -8.79
N LYS A 99 -16.44 -0.26 -7.79
CA LYS A 99 -17.40 -1.09 -7.08
C LYS A 99 -18.48 -1.56 -8.05
N THR A 100 -18.72 -2.85 -8.08
CA THR A 100 -19.82 -3.42 -8.87
C THR A 100 -21.03 -3.65 -7.98
N ASP A 101 -22.24 -3.62 -8.57
CA ASP A 101 -23.47 -3.91 -7.84
C ASP A 101 -23.64 -5.39 -7.52
N LYS A 102 -22.81 -6.23 -8.11
CA LYS A 102 -22.86 -7.68 -7.85
C LYS A 102 -21.90 -8.04 -6.72
N PRO A 103 -22.34 -8.84 -5.74
CA PRO A 103 -21.44 -9.33 -4.71
C PRO A 103 -20.30 -10.13 -5.35
N ILE A 104 -19.10 -9.95 -4.80
CA ILE A 104 -17.95 -10.74 -5.22
C ILE A 104 -18.09 -12.11 -4.58
N ALA A 105 -18.12 -13.16 -5.39
CA ALA A 105 -18.11 -14.52 -4.88
C ALA A 105 -16.74 -14.80 -4.27
N LEU A 106 -16.74 -15.13 -3.02
CA LEU A 106 -15.54 -15.51 -2.30
C LEU A 106 -15.32 -17.01 -2.34
#